data_bdaee7e0accb74bf8fc82d31fdc10ba9
#
_entry.id   bdaee7e0accb74bf8fc82d31fdc10ba9
#
_cell.length_a   1.000
_cell.length_b   1.000
_cell.length_c   1.000
_cell.angle_alpha   90.00
_cell.angle_beta   90.00
_cell.angle_gamma   90.00
#
_symmetry.space_group_name_H-M   'P 1'
#
loop_
_entity.id
_entity.type
_entity.pdbx_description
1 polymer ?
#
loop_
_entity_poly.entity_id
_entity_poly.type
_entity_poly.pdbx_seq_one_letter_code
_entity_poly.pdbx_strand_id
1 'polypeptide(L)'
;MDRQISTGLSLLYDIMDIMEKLLGEGDYYDYGRILSYHAPWMFVIGARGLGKTYGAKKLVIGDWIKKRWQFIYLRRTAEEQKNKGTWFADIAEQYPELEFRVSGNQAECHWLDDRDATKDKHGKTRPTWHIMGYFIALSQAGQVKSVAYPKVRTIVFDEIFPDNMRYLGGEVTALEEFYNTVDRWNDRVRVIMCSNAVTLANPYFSAFNINLKPQLDNHTQYQRYCDGFIIVELADYGGFSAKVAASKF
;
A
#
# COMPACT_ATOMS: atom_id res chain seq x y z
N MET A 1 39.26 12.03 24.04
CA MET A 1 38.70 12.24 22.70
C MET A 1 38.04 10.99 22.13
N ASP A 2 38.24 9.82 22.75
CA ASP A 2 37.78 8.50 22.20
C ASP A 2 36.40 8.01 22.64
N ARG A 3 35.72 8.67 23.59
CA ARG A 3 34.39 8.26 24.05
C ARG A 3 33.22 8.78 23.20
N GLN A 4 33.39 9.87 22.45
CA GLN A 4 32.32 10.40 21.58
C GLN A 4 32.22 9.71 20.20
N ILE A 5 33.31 9.10 19.73
CA ILE A 5 33.33 8.36 18.46
C ILE A 5 32.63 7.02 18.63
N SER A 6 32.79 6.37 19.80
CA SER A 6 32.17 5.06 20.12
C SER A 6 30.63 5.13 20.18
N THR A 7 30.08 6.23 20.72
CA THR A 7 28.61 6.42 20.80
C THR A 7 27.97 6.70 19.43
N GLY A 8 28.67 7.41 18.56
CA GLY A 8 28.17 7.68 17.19
C GLY A 8 28.13 6.44 16.30
N LEU A 9 29.17 5.60 16.41
CA LEU A 9 29.20 4.31 15.68
C LEU A 9 28.13 3.33 16.19
N SER A 10 27.94 3.23 17.50
CA SER A 10 26.88 2.40 18.09
C SER A 10 25.49 2.83 17.62
N LEU A 11 25.21 4.13 17.61
CA LEU A 11 23.95 4.68 17.11
C LEU A 11 23.74 4.42 15.61
N LEU A 12 24.82 4.47 14.82
CA LEU A 12 24.78 4.13 13.39
C LEU A 12 24.51 2.63 13.17
N TYR A 13 25.13 1.75 13.96
CA TYR A 13 24.83 0.31 13.91
C TYR A 13 23.41 0.00 14.39
N ASP A 14 22.93 0.65 15.42
CA ASP A 14 21.55 0.50 15.89
C ASP A 14 20.54 1.01 14.86
N ILE A 15 20.86 2.13 14.17
CA ILE A 15 20.05 2.65 13.06
C ILE A 15 20.11 1.72 11.85
N MET A 16 21.26 1.17 11.51
CA MET A 16 21.40 0.18 10.43
C MET A 16 20.69 -1.12 10.76
N ASP A 17 20.78 -1.64 11.99
CA ASP A 17 20.07 -2.86 12.44
C ASP A 17 18.54 -2.63 12.50
N ILE A 18 18.10 -1.43 12.89
CA ILE A 18 16.70 -1.02 12.80
C ILE A 18 16.27 -0.83 11.35
N MET A 19 17.11 -0.28 10.47
CA MET A 19 16.84 -0.19 9.04
C MET A 19 16.85 -1.57 8.38
N GLU A 20 17.78 -2.47 8.69
CA GLU A 20 17.76 -3.85 8.21
C GLU A 20 16.53 -4.61 8.71
N LYS A 21 16.14 -4.46 9.96
CA LYS A 21 14.88 -5.01 10.50
C LYS A 21 13.64 -4.33 9.91
N LEU A 22 13.70 -3.06 9.54
CA LEU A 22 12.63 -2.33 8.85
C LEU A 22 12.61 -2.61 7.34
N LEU A 23 13.77 -2.88 6.73
CA LEU A 23 13.90 -3.25 5.33
C LEU A 23 13.70 -4.76 5.13
N GLY A 24 13.57 -5.52 6.21
CA GLY A 24 13.31 -6.94 6.28
C GLY A 24 14.06 -7.74 5.21
N GLU A 25 14.93 -8.64 5.58
CA GLU A 25 15.28 -9.79 4.73
C GLU A 25 13.99 -10.57 4.43
N GLY A 26 13.06 -9.95 3.73
CA GLY A 26 11.76 -10.52 3.44
C GLY A 26 11.72 -10.95 1.98
N ASP A 27 11.29 -12.15 1.76
CA ASP A 27 10.97 -12.74 0.47
C ASP A 27 9.91 -11.95 -0.33
N TYR A 28 9.47 -10.79 0.15
CA TYR A 28 8.37 -9.99 -0.38
C TYR A 28 8.79 -8.56 -0.73
N TYR A 29 8.09 -7.97 -1.69
CA TYR A 29 8.33 -6.63 -2.16
C TYR A 29 8.29 -5.58 -1.02
N ASP A 30 9.34 -4.76 -0.94
CA ASP A 30 9.43 -3.63 -0.01
C ASP A 30 9.21 -2.29 -0.71
N TYR A 31 8.35 -1.47 -0.13
CA TYR A 31 8.00 -0.14 -0.64
C TYR A 31 9.01 0.97 -0.28
N GLY A 32 10.00 0.71 0.59
CA GLY A 32 10.93 1.72 1.07
C GLY A 32 11.61 2.49 -0.06
N ARG A 33 12.07 1.78 -1.09
CA ARG A 33 12.77 2.40 -2.21
C ARG A 33 11.87 3.29 -3.06
N ILE A 34 10.70 2.83 -3.50
CA ILE A 34 9.81 3.66 -4.32
C ILE A 34 9.27 4.86 -3.55
N LEU A 35 9.02 4.70 -2.25
CA LEU A 35 8.58 5.79 -1.37
C LEU A 35 9.64 6.89 -1.22
N SER A 36 10.92 6.56 -1.31
CA SER A 36 12.03 7.54 -1.23
C SER A 36 12.05 8.53 -2.40
N TYR A 37 11.31 8.25 -3.46
CA TYR A 37 11.16 9.19 -4.58
C TYR A 37 10.12 10.29 -4.31
N HIS A 38 9.30 10.16 -3.26
CA HIS A 38 8.28 11.15 -2.86
C HIS A 38 7.27 11.52 -3.95
N ALA A 39 7.05 10.63 -4.92
CA ALA A 39 6.02 10.84 -5.94
C ALA A 39 4.63 10.58 -5.34
N PRO A 40 3.63 11.43 -5.60
CA PRO A 40 2.27 11.22 -5.14
C PRO A 40 1.64 9.93 -5.67
N TRP A 41 1.91 9.58 -6.92
CA TRP A 41 1.37 8.39 -7.58
C TRP A 41 2.50 7.43 -7.96
N MET A 42 2.34 6.16 -7.59
CA MET A 42 3.36 5.12 -7.76
C MET A 42 2.75 3.91 -8.44
N PHE A 43 3.24 3.59 -9.65
CA PHE A 43 2.92 2.32 -10.31
C PHE A 43 4.00 1.30 -9.98
N VAL A 44 3.61 0.19 -9.38
CA VAL A 44 4.50 -0.95 -9.08
C VAL A 44 4.08 -2.13 -9.95
N ILE A 45 4.83 -2.33 -11.02
CA ILE A 45 4.55 -3.31 -12.06
C ILE A 45 5.59 -4.42 -11.97
N GLY A 46 5.15 -5.65 -11.85
CA GLY A 46 6.07 -6.78 -11.76
C GLY A 46 5.36 -8.12 -11.80
N ALA A 47 6.12 -9.21 -11.81
CA ALA A 47 5.57 -10.56 -11.89
C ALA A 47 4.56 -10.84 -10.77
N ARG A 48 3.64 -11.78 -11.04
CA ARG A 48 2.75 -12.33 -10.01
C ARG A 48 3.60 -13.01 -8.93
N GLY A 49 3.18 -12.86 -7.68
CA GLY A 49 3.85 -13.50 -6.55
C GLY A 49 5.02 -12.71 -5.94
N LEU A 50 5.42 -11.54 -6.48
CA LEU A 50 6.45 -10.68 -5.87
C LEU A 50 6.08 -10.14 -4.49
N GLY A 51 4.85 -10.38 -4.01
CA GLY A 51 4.40 -9.88 -2.71
C GLY A 51 4.05 -8.41 -2.68
N LYS A 52 3.75 -7.78 -3.83
CA LYS A 52 3.36 -6.35 -3.91
C LYS A 52 2.19 -6.01 -2.99
N THR A 53 1.11 -6.78 -3.07
CA THR A 53 -0.07 -6.59 -2.21
C THR A 53 0.26 -6.82 -0.74
N TYR A 54 1.05 -7.85 -0.43
CA TYR A 54 1.49 -8.14 0.93
C TYR A 54 2.38 -7.02 1.50
N GLY A 55 3.36 -6.53 0.73
CA GLY A 55 4.17 -5.38 1.11
C GLY A 55 3.34 -4.11 1.34
N ALA A 56 2.30 -3.87 0.50
CA ALA A 56 1.39 -2.76 0.70
C ALA A 56 0.59 -2.90 2.02
N LYS A 57 0.15 -4.11 2.39
CA LYS A 57 -0.47 -4.38 3.69
C LYS A 57 0.47 -4.05 4.85
N LYS A 58 1.72 -4.54 4.80
CA LYS A 58 2.75 -4.22 5.82
C LYS A 58 2.94 -2.73 5.96
N LEU A 59 3.05 -2.01 4.86
CA LEU A 59 3.23 -0.56 4.84
C LEU A 59 2.08 0.17 5.55
N VAL A 60 0.83 -0.11 5.15
CA VAL A 60 -0.32 0.63 5.70
C VAL A 60 -0.64 0.26 7.15
N ILE A 61 -0.40 -0.99 7.56
CA ILE A 61 -0.52 -1.41 8.96
C ILE A 61 0.58 -0.73 9.78
N GLY A 62 1.83 -0.75 9.32
CA GLY A 62 2.94 -0.08 9.98
C GLY A 62 2.74 1.44 10.12
N ASP A 63 2.23 2.10 9.09
CA ASP A 63 1.89 3.53 9.15
C ASP A 63 0.77 3.80 10.16
N TRP A 64 -0.22 2.92 10.26
CA TRP A 64 -1.27 3.06 11.27
C TRP A 64 -0.72 2.87 12.69
N ILE A 65 0.10 1.87 12.92
CA ILE A 65 0.72 1.62 14.23
C ILE A 65 1.56 2.83 14.68
N LYS A 66 2.41 3.34 13.80
CA LYS A 66 3.39 4.41 14.11
C LYS A 66 2.77 5.80 14.16
N LYS A 67 1.80 6.10 13.28
CA LYS A 67 1.33 7.47 13.01
C LYS A 67 -0.19 7.62 13.06
N ARG A 68 -0.93 6.53 13.27
CA ARG A 68 -2.41 6.49 13.18
C ARG A 68 -2.92 6.96 11.82
N TRP A 69 -2.11 6.83 10.76
CA TRP A 69 -2.51 7.11 9.40
C TRP A 69 -3.40 6.01 8.88
N GLN A 70 -4.51 6.41 8.30
CA GLN A 70 -5.47 5.49 7.71
C GLN A 70 -5.14 5.26 6.23
N PHE A 71 -5.68 4.17 5.70
CA PHE A 71 -5.57 3.82 4.29
C PHE A 71 -6.93 3.60 3.63
N ILE A 72 -6.94 3.61 2.30
CA ILE A 72 -8.03 3.08 1.49
C ILE A 72 -7.46 1.95 0.65
N TYR A 73 -8.07 0.76 0.75
CA TYR A 73 -7.84 -0.34 -0.16
C TYR A 73 -8.87 -0.26 -1.27
N LEU A 74 -8.42 0.10 -2.46
CA LEU A 74 -9.23 0.35 -3.63
C LEU A 74 -9.17 -0.84 -4.57
N ARG A 75 -10.32 -1.28 -5.04
CA ARG A 75 -10.48 -2.23 -6.14
C ARG A 75 -11.35 -1.60 -7.20
N ARG A 76 -11.34 -2.13 -8.42
CA ARG A 76 -12.14 -1.58 -9.53
C ARG A 76 -13.62 -1.70 -9.27
N THR A 77 -14.08 -2.88 -8.83
CA THR A 77 -15.50 -3.18 -8.64
C THR A 77 -15.80 -3.70 -7.22
N ALA A 78 -17.07 -3.61 -6.81
CA ALA A 78 -17.50 -4.17 -5.53
C ALA A 78 -17.41 -5.70 -5.51
N GLU A 79 -17.54 -6.35 -6.67
CA GLU A 79 -17.38 -7.79 -6.82
C GLU A 79 -15.99 -8.26 -6.41
N GLU A 80 -14.94 -7.52 -6.82
CA GLU A 80 -13.55 -7.80 -6.47
C GLU A 80 -13.26 -7.67 -4.97
N GLN A 81 -14.18 -7.07 -4.22
CA GLN A 81 -14.06 -6.88 -2.76
C GLN A 81 -14.93 -7.84 -1.94
N LYS A 82 -15.60 -8.80 -2.54
CA LYS A 82 -16.47 -9.74 -1.80
C LYS A 82 -15.72 -10.48 -0.70
N ASN A 83 -14.47 -10.82 -0.94
CA ASN A 83 -13.63 -11.57 0.00
C ASN A 83 -12.79 -10.68 0.95
N LYS A 84 -13.13 -9.38 1.08
CA LYS A 84 -12.38 -8.47 1.97
C LYS A 84 -12.32 -8.92 3.43
N GLY A 85 -13.25 -9.75 3.88
CA GLY A 85 -13.26 -10.32 5.23
C GLY A 85 -11.99 -11.09 5.59
N THR A 86 -11.29 -11.66 4.58
CA THR A 86 -10.03 -12.39 4.76
C THR A 86 -8.79 -11.53 4.49
N TRP A 87 -8.95 -10.21 4.35
CA TRP A 87 -7.84 -9.32 3.95
C TRP A 87 -6.64 -9.37 4.89
N PHE A 88 -6.88 -9.61 6.18
CA PHE A 88 -5.82 -9.70 7.18
C PHE A 88 -5.27 -11.12 7.39
N ALA A 89 -5.89 -12.16 6.80
CA ALA A 89 -5.60 -13.56 7.15
C ALA A 89 -4.13 -13.97 6.91
N ASP A 90 -3.48 -13.39 5.90
CA ASP A 90 -2.10 -13.69 5.52
C ASP A 90 -1.05 -12.86 6.26
N ILE A 91 -1.47 -11.86 7.05
CA ILE A 91 -0.54 -10.92 7.67
C ILE A 91 -0.73 -10.78 9.19
N ALA A 92 -1.87 -11.22 9.74
CA ALA A 92 -2.22 -11.03 11.15
C ALA A 92 -1.17 -11.61 12.11
N GLU A 93 -0.56 -12.75 11.78
CA GLU A 93 0.46 -13.40 12.60
C GLU A 93 1.73 -12.56 12.83
N GLN A 94 1.97 -11.56 11.95
CA GLN A 94 3.11 -10.64 12.10
C GLN A 94 2.87 -9.54 13.15
N TYR A 95 1.64 -9.42 13.63
CA TYR A 95 1.24 -8.39 14.61
C TYR A 95 0.51 -9.04 15.78
N PRO A 96 1.20 -9.87 16.57
CA PRO A 96 0.58 -10.65 17.64
C PRO A 96 -0.02 -9.80 18.77
N GLU A 97 0.28 -8.50 18.80
CA GLU A 97 -0.28 -7.52 19.73
C GLU A 97 -1.63 -6.95 19.30
N LEU A 98 -2.07 -7.24 18.06
CA LEU A 98 -3.28 -6.70 17.47
C LEU A 98 -4.26 -7.81 17.07
N GLU A 99 -5.53 -7.58 17.30
CA GLU A 99 -6.60 -8.31 16.65
C GLU A 99 -7.19 -7.47 15.50
N PHE A 100 -7.43 -8.09 14.37
CA PHE A 100 -7.95 -7.44 13.17
C PHE A 100 -9.34 -7.95 12.81
N ARG A 101 -10.17 -7.06 12.25
CA ARG A 101 -11.43 -7.45 11.63
C ARG A 101 -11.81 -6.51 10.48
N VAL A 102 -12.73 -6.98 9.67
CA VAL A 102 -13.43 -6.15 8.68
C VAL A 102 -14.88 -6.00 9.11
N SER A 103 -15.31 -4.76 9.34
CA SER A 103 -16.67 -4.41 9.75
C SER A 103 -17.30 -3.52 8.67
N GLY A 104 -18.26 -4.06 7.93
CA GLY A 104 -18.78 -3.40 6.74
C GLY A 104 -17.69 -3.13 5.70
N ASN A 105 -17.42 -1.85 5.45
CA ASN A 105 -16.34 -1.41 4.57
C ASN A 105 -15.14 -0.84 5.34
N GLN A 106 -15.03 -1.12 6.63
CA GLN A 106 -13.95 -0.63 7.48
C GLN A 106 -12.98 -1.73 7.85
N ALA A 107 -11.70 -1.45 7.75
CA ALA A 107 -10.63 -2.25 8.33
C ALA A 107 -10.41 -1.75 9.75
N GLU A 108 -10.54 -2.63 10.74
CA GLU A 108 -10.45 -2.28 12.16
C GLU A 108 -9.46 -3.16 12.89
N CYS A 109 -8.86 -2.63 13.92
CA CYS A 109 -8.04 -3.38 14.87
C CYS A 109 -8.27 -2.92 16.31
N HIS A 110 -7.88 -3.76 17.27
CA HIS A 110 -7.72 -3.38 18.68
C HIS A 110 -6.47 -3.99 19.27
N TRP A 111 -5.96 -3.40 20.37
CA TRP A 111 -4.82 -3.92 21.11
C TRP A 111 -5.24 -5.05 22.05
N LEU A 112 -4.57 -6.20 21.98
CA LEU A 112 -4.88 -7.36 22.82
C LEU A 112 -4.50 -7.17 24.29
N ASP A 113 -3.62 -6.22 24.60
CA ASP A 113 -3.22 -5.88 25.98
C ASP A 113 -4.15 -4.88 26.67
N ASP A 114 -5.30 -4.62 26.08
CA ASP A 114 -6.35 -3.73 26.60
C ASP A 114 -5.87 -2.30 26.97
N ARG A 115 -4.70 -1.85 26.42
CA ARG A 115 -4.07 -0.55 26.77
C ARG A 115 -4.98 0.66 26.54
N ASP A 116 -6.01 0.51 25.72
CA ASP A 116 -7.00 1.54 25.40
C ASP A 116 -8.44 1.03 25.51
N ALA A 117 -8.62 -0.07 26.23
CA ALA A 117 -9.94 -0.61 26.50
C ALA A 117 -10.78 0.32 27.35
N THR A 118 -12.07 0.31 27.10
CA THR A 118 -13.05 1.10 27.85
C THR A 118 -13.86 0.20 28.80
N LYS A 119 -14.39 0.77 29.88
CA LYS A 119 -15.32 0.06 30.75
C LYS A 119 -16.75 0.44 30.38
N ASP A 120 -17.60 -0.56 30.24
CA ASP A 120 -19.02 -0.32 30.06
C ASP A 120 -19.71 0.11 31.37
N LYS A 121 -21.01 0.44 31.30
CA LYS A 121 -21.81 0.87 32.45
C LYS A 121 -21.89 -0.15 33.61
N HIS A 122 -21.50 -1.38 33.36
CA HIS A 122 -21.45 -2.47 34.37
C HIS A 122 -20.02 -2.76 34.84
N GLY A 123 -19.04 -1.92 34.43
CA GLY A 123 -17.62 -2.08 34.82
C GLY A 123 -16.87 -3.16 34.04
N LYS A 124 -17.49 -3.80 33.03
CA LYS A 124 -16.86 -4.81 32.20
C LYS A 124 -15.95 -4.14 31.18
N THR A 125 -14.70 -4.60 31.12
CA THR A 125 -13.73 -4.17 30.09
C THR A 125 -14.22 -4.56 28.69
N ARG A 126 -14.14 -3.62 27.75
CA ARG A 126 -14.45 -3.85 26.35
C ARG A 126 -13.33 -3.33 25.48
N PRO A 127 -12.91 -4.10 24.45
CA PRO A 127 -11.90 -3.66 23.51
C PRO A 127 -12.37 -2.41 22.76
N THR A 128 -11.46 -1.47 22.56
CA THR A 128 -11.70 -0.31 21.70
C THR A 128 -11.24 -0.62 20.29
N TRP A 129 -12.20 -0.72 19.36
CA TRP A 129 -11.91 -0.94 17.96
C TRP A 129 -11.58 0.38 17.25
N HIS A 130 -10.44 0.39 16.59
CA HIS A 130 -9.96 1.54 15.84
C HIS A 130 -10.07 1.32 14.34
N ILE A 131 -10.62 2.29 13.63
CA ILE A 131 -10.64 2.27 12.17
C ILE A 131 -9.23 2.58 11.68
N MET A 132 -8.62 1.63 10.97
CA MET A 132 -7.33 1.78 10.34
C MET A 132 -7.41 2.02 8.84
N GLY A 133 -8.54 1.71 8.22
CA GLY A 133 -8.71 1.92 6.79
C GLY A 133 -10.11 1.62 6.28
N TYR A 134 -10.27 1.72 4.97
CA TYR A 134 -11.55 1.54 4.28
C TYR A 134 -11.37 0.69 3.03
N PHE A 135 -12.38 -0.10 2.71
CA PHE A 135 -12.49 -0.86 1.47
C PHE A 135 -13.48 -0.14 0.55
N ILE A 136 -13.00 0.33 -0.60
CA ILE A 136 -13.83 1.11 -1.54
C ILE A 136 -13.66 0.55 -2.95
N ALA A 137 -14.77 0.42 -3.68
CA ALA A 137 -14.74 0.10 -5.09
C ALA A 137 -14.76 1.39 -5.92
N LEU A 138 -13.86 1.50 -6.90
CA LEU A 138 -13.79 2.67 -7.78
C LEU A 138 -15.11 2.91 -8.53
N SER A 139 -15.79 1.83 -8.93
CA SER A 139 -17.14 1.92 -9.54
C SER A 139 -18.19 2.59 -8.64
N GLN A 140 -17.93 2.69 -7.34
CA GLN A 140 -18.81 3.32 -6.35
C GLN A 140 -18.22 4.63 -5.78
N ALA A 141 -17.09 5.11 -6.30
CA ALA A 141 -16.40 6.30 -5.80
C ALA A 141 -17.30 7.55 -5.81
N GLY A 142 -18.22 7.64 -6.76
CA GLY A 142 -19.21 8.73 -6.80
C GLY A 142 -20.10 8.83 -5.56
N GLN A 143 -20.35 7.71 -4.88
CA GLN A 143 -21.22 7.65 -3.69
C GLN A 143 -20.52 8.21 -2.43
N VAL A 144 -19.21 8.31 -2.43
CA VAL A 144 -18.40 8.76 -1.28
C VAL A 144 -17.84 10.17 -1.46
N LYS A 145 -18.25 10.91 -2.49
CA LYS A 145 -17.75 12.28 -2.77
C LYS A 145 -17.95 13.26 -1.61
N SER A 146 -18.97 13.06 -0.78
CA SER A 146 -19.24 13.90 0.40
C SER A 146 -18.54 13.43 1.68
N VAL A 147 -17.91 12.25 1.66
CA VAL A 147 -17.25 11.69 2.84
C VAL A 147 -15.86 12.30 3.03
N ALA A 148 -15.54 12.69 4.26
CA ALA A 148 -14.22 13.19 4.60
C ALA A 148 -13.33 12.05 5.12
N TYR A 149 -12.09 11.99 4.61
CA TYR A 149 -11.08 11.03 5.02
C TYR A 149 -9.83 11.74 5.61
N PRO A 150 -9.95 12.47 6.73
CA PRO A 150 -8.89 13.38 7.20
C PRO A 150 -7.60 12.67 7.63
N LYS A 151 -7.68 11.40 8.01
CA LYS A 151 -6.53 10.60 8.46
C LYS A 151 -5.95 9.70 7.36
N VAL A 152 -6.59 9.59 6.20
CA VAL A 152 -6.07 8.78 5.09
C VAL A 152 -4.82 9.44 4.51
N ARG A 153 -3.77 8.64 4.33
CA ARG A 153 -2.50 9.04 3.72
C ARG A 153 -2.07 8.14 2.58
N THR A 154 -2.68 6.97 2.47
CA THR A 154 -2.35 5.99 1.42
C THR A 154 -3.62 5.42 0.81
N ILE A 155 -3.70 5.46 -0.51
CA ILE A 155 -4.65 4.68 -1.30
C ILE A 155 -3.84 3.55 -1.93
N VAL A 156 -4.23 2.31 -1.71
CA VAL A 156 -3.67 1.14 -2.37
C VAL A 156 -4.68 0.67 -3.41
N PHE A 157 -4.40 0.90 -4.68
CA PHE A 157 -5.20 0.39 -5.78
C PHE A 157 -4.57 -0.92 -6.29
N ASP A 158 -5.12 -2.02 -5.83
CA ASP A 158 -4.61 -3.33 -6.19
C ASP A 158 -5.25 -3.85 -7.49
N GLU A 159 -4.44 -4.50 -8.32
CA GLU A 159 -4.80 -4.95 -9.67
C GLU A 159 -5.31 -3.83 -10.60
N ILE A 160 -4.55 -2.70 -10.64
CA ILE A 160 -4.95 -1.57 -11.50
C ILE A 160 -5.06 -1.96 -12.98
N PHE A 161 -4.29 -2.95 -13.44
CA PHE A 161 -4.42 -3.51 -14.77
C PHE A 161 -5.12 -4.88 -14.67
N PRO A 162 -6.36 -5.00 -15.14
CA PRO A 162 -7.10 -6.25 -15.07
C PRO A 162 -6.61 -7.27 -16.09
N ASP A 163 -6.54 -8.54 -15.72
CA ASP A 163 -6.12 -9.63 -16.61
C ASP A 163 -7.01 -9.73 -17.87
N ASN A 164 -8.29 -9.39 -17.74
CA ASN A 164 -9.26 -9.42 -18.84
C ASN A 164 -9.31 -8.11 -19.65
N MET A 165 -8.46 -7.14 -19.34
CA MET A 165 -8.38 -5.82 -19.96
C MET A 165 -9.70 -5.02 -19.94
N ARG A 166 -10.62 -5.34 -19.04
CA ARG A 166 -11.90 -4.65 -18.91
C ARG A 166 -11.80 -3.54 -17.86
N TYR A 167 -11.77 -2.31 -18.33
CA TYR A 167 -11.78 -1.10 -17.51
C TYR A 167 -13.19 -0.54 -17.38
N LEU A 168 -13.42 0.28 -16.35
CA LEU A 168 -14.66 1.06 -16.24
C LEU A 168 -14.67 2.17 -17.30
N GLY A 169 -15.84 2.55 -17.76
CA GLY A 169 -15.97 3.76 -18.58
C GLY A 169 -15.47 4.99 -17.82
N GLY A 170 -14.47 5.71 -18.36
CA GLY A 170 -13.89 6.87 -17.69
C GLY A 170 -13.11 6.55 -16.40
N GLU A 171 -12.52 5.36 -16.30
CA GLU A 171 -11.86 4.87 -15.08
C GLU A 171 -10.76 5.79 -14.56
N VAL A 172 -9.94 6.35 -15.44
CA VAL A 172 -8.85 7.26 -15.06
C VAL A 172 -9.42 8.51 -14.42
N THR A 173 -10.40 9.15 -15.03
CA THR A 173 -11.09 10.33 -14.48
C THR A 173 -11.75 10.02 -13.16
N ALA A 174 -12.38 8.83 -13.03
CA ALA A 174 -12.99 8.41 -11.77
C ALA A 174 -11.94 8.26 -10.65
N LEU A 175 -10.73 7.76 -10.96
CA LEU A 175 -9.63 7.68 -10.01
C LEU A 175 -9.10 9.06 -9.60
N GLU A 176 -8.93 9.97 -10.57
CA GLU A 176 -8.51 11.36 -10.31
C GLU A 176 -9.50 12.10 -9.41
N GLU A 177 -10.80 12.01 -9.72
CA GLU A 177 -11.85 12.61 -8.89
C GLU A 177 -11.90 11.99 -7.49
N PHE A 178 -11.72 10.68 -7.39
CA PHE A 178 -11.66 9.99 -6.11
C PHE A 178 -10.45 10.43 -5.29
N TYR A 179 -9.26 10.49 -5.91
CA TYR A 179 -8.05 11.01 -5.28
C TYR A 179 -8.29 12.42 -4.73
N ASN A 180 -8.81 13.33 -5.55
CA ASN A 180 -9.12 14.70 -5.16
C ASN A 180 -10.13 14.77 -4.00
N THR A 181 -11.12 13.86 -3.97
CA THR A 181 -12.08 13.74 -2.87
C THR A 181 -11.40 13.38 -1.55
N VAL A 182 -10.42 12.48 -1.58
CA VAL A 182 -9.70 12.00 -0.40
C VAL A 182 -8.64 13.00 0.04
N ASP A 183 -7.84 13.51 -0.91
CA ASP A 183 -6.73 14.42 -0.63
C ASP A 183 -7.19 15.84 -0.32
N ARG A 184 -8.23 16.32 -1.00
CA ARG A 184 -8.77 17.69 -0.86
C ARG A 184 -7.73 18.77 -1.08
N TRP A 185 -6.86 18.59 -2.09
CA TRP A 185 -5.82 19.56 -2.47
C TRP A 185 -4.82 19.86 -1.35
N ASN A 186 -4.53 18.88 -0.48
CA ASN A 186 -3.61 19.05 0.64
C ASN A 186 -2.25 18.37 0.40
N ASP A 187 -2.04 17.73 -0.75
CA ASP A 187 -0.82 17.03 -1.13
C ASP A 187 -0.31 16.05 -0.05
N ARG A 188 -1.26 15.38 0.63
CA ARG A 188 -0.99 14.53 1.78
C ARG A 188 -1.21 13.05 1.51
N VAL A 189 -1.90 12.72 0.43
CA VAL A 189 -2.28 11.36 0.07
C VAL A 189 -1.41 10.85 -1.07
N ARG A 190 -0.84 9.68 -0.89
CA ARG A 190 -0.16 8.94 -1.96
C ARG A 190 -1.05 7.82 -2.49
N VAL A 191 -0.88 7.49 -3.76
CA VAL A 191 -1.56 6.37 -4.41
C VAL A 191 -0.53 5.33 -4.82
N ILE A 192 -0.68 4.12 -4.33
CA ILE A 192 0.13 2.96 -4.71
C ILE A 192 -0.74 2.08 -5.61
N MET A 193 -0.31 1.91 -6.85
CA MET A 193 -1.01 1.16 -7.88
C MET A 193 -0.24 -0.11 -8.20
N CYS A 194 -0.73 -1.24 -7.70
CA CYS A 194 -0.08 -2.53 -7.89
C CYS A 194 -0.64 -3.22 -9.13
N SER A 195 0.23 -3.82 -9.92
CA SER A 195 -0.19 -4.67 -11.02
C SER A 195 0.83 -5.76 -11.35
N ASN A 196 0.33 -6.79 -12.00
CA ASN A 196 1.15 -7.74 -12.72
C ASN A 196 1.68 -7.09 -14.01
N ALA A 197 2.72 -7.67 -14.62
CA ALA A 197 3.21 -7.26 -15.92
C ALA A 197 2.09 -7.36 -16.97
N VAL A 198 1.87 -6.28 -17.72
CA VAL A 198 0.74 -6.12 -18.62
C VAL A 198 1.13 -5.51 -19.93
N THR A 199 0.17 -5.44 -20.83
CA THR A 199 0.30 -4.74 -22.09
C THR A 199 0.61 -3.26 -21.87
N LEU A 200 1.48 -2.70 -22.70
CA LEU A 200 1.81 -1.28 -22.69
C LEU A 200 0.60 -0.39 -23.03
N ALA A 201 -0.38 -0.95 -23.74
CA ALA A 201 -1.60 -0.26 -24.11
C ALA A 201 -2.65 -0.38 -23.00
N ASN A 202 -2.77 0.64 -22.17
CA ASN A 202 -3.78 0.75 -21.14
C ASN A 202 -4.22 2.21 -20.96
N PRO A 203 -5.42 2.48 -20.43
CA PRO A 203 -5.96 3.83 -20.33
C PRO A 203 -5.12 4.77 -19.45
N TYR A 204 -4.47 4.26 -18.41
CA TYR A 204 -3.64 5.08 -17.52
C TYR A 204 -2.39 5.58 -18.22
N PHE A 205 -1.68 4.70 -18.93
CA PHE A 205 -0.48 5.11 -19.66
C PHE A 205 -0.80 6.08 -20.79
N SER A 206 -1.94 5.88 -21.45
CA SER A 206 -2.41 6.82 -22.48
C SER A 206 -2.76 8.19 -21.87
N ALA A 207 -3.48 8.22 -20.77
CA ALA A 207 -3.92 9.47 -20.13
C ALA A 207 -2.74 10.29 -19.56
N PHE A 208 -1.75 9.62 -18.97
CA PHE A 208 -0.59 10.26 -18.34
C PHE A 208 0.64 10.32 -19.25
N ASN A 209 0.49 9.96 -20.53
CA ASN A 209 1.59 9.94 -21.52
C ASN A 209 2.82 9.13 -20.99
N ILE A 210 2.56 7.99 -20.35
CA ILE A 210 3.60 7.10 -19.84
C ILE A 210 4.06 6.19 -20.98
N ASN A 211 5.33 6.36 -21.38
CA ASN A 211 5.98 5.49 -22.36
C ASN A 211 7.05 4.65 -21.65
N LEU A 212 6.76 3.36 -21.44
CA LEU A 212 7.70 2.45 -20.80
C LEU A 212 8.82 1.95 -21.71
N LYS A 213 8.74 2.18 -23.03
CA LYS A 213 9.72 1.64 -23.96
C LYS A 213 11.17 2.06 -23.62
N PRO A 214 11.47 3.36 -23.36
CA PRO A 214 12.82 3.75 -22.95
C PRO A 214 13.25 3.12 -21.64
N GLN A 215 12.33 2.93 -20.70
CA GLN A 215 12.62 2.28 -19.40
C GLN A 215 12.99 0.81 -19.58
N LEU A 216 12.29 0.09 -20.45
CA LEU A 216 12.56 -1.30 -20.81
C LEU A 216 13.87 -1.44 -21.58
N ASP A 217 14.08 -0.61 -22.62
CA ASP A 217 15.28 -0.67 -23.47
C ASP A 217 16.55 -0.36 -22.67
N ASN A 218 16.49 0.52 -21.68
CA ASN A 218 17.63 0.91 -20.84
C ASN A 218 17.73 0.11 -19.52
N HIS A 219 16.87 -0.89 -19.30
CA HIS A 219 16.80 -1.65 -18.06
C HIS A 219 16.70 -0.76 -16.81
N THR A 220 15.95 0.35 -16.90
CA THR A 220 15.79 1.30 -15.81
C THR A 220 14.64 0.85 -14.91
N GLN A 221 14.92 0.54 -13.65
CA GLN A 221 13.91 0.05 -12.72
C GLN A 221 12.87 1.13 -12.36
N TYR A 222 13.32 2.36 -12.15
CA TYR A 222 12.47 3.49 -11.72
C TYR A 222 12.52 4.63 -12.73
N GLN A 223 11.36 5.11 -13.15
CA GLN A 223 11.26 6.26 -14.07
C GLN A 223 10.16 7.22 -13.60
N ARG A 224 10.47 8.52 -13.60
CA ARG A 224 9.49 9.59 -13.28
C ARG A 224 8.77 10.06 -14.53
N TYR A 225 7.51 10.40 -14.37
CA TYR A 225 6.62 10.96 -15.38
C TYR A 225 5.83 12.13 -14.81
N CYS A 226 5.20 12.94 -15.65
CA CYS A 226 4.35 14.08 -15.25
C CYS A 226 5.06 14.99 -14.23
N ASP A 227 6.26 15.49 -14.60
CA ASP A 227 7.09 16.37 -13.79
C ASP A 227 7.36 15.83 -12.35
N GLY A 228 7.41 14.51 -12.23
CA GLY A 228 7.68 13.82 -10.96
C GLY A 228 6.45 13.50 -10.13
N PHE A 229 5.25 13.85 -10.59
CA PHE A 229 4.00 13.47 -9.93
C PHE A 229 3.78 11.96 -9.94
N ILE A 230 4.24 11.29 -11.00
CA ILE A 230 4.13 9.84 -11.16
C ILE A 230 5.53 9.23 -11.18
N ILE A 231 5.69 8.12 -10.46
CA ILE A 231 6.84 7.21 -10.61
C ILE A 231 6.34 5.83 -11.04
N VAL A 232 7.05 5.22 -11.99
CA VAL A 232 6.79 3.86 -12.42
C VAL A 232 7.99 3.00 -12.06
N GLU A 233 7.75 1.93 -11.35
CA GLU A 233 8.72 0.88 -11.08
C GLU A 233 8.39 -0.37 -11.88
N LEU A 234 9.41 -0.89 -12.58
CA LEU A 234 9.43 -2.24 -13.11
C LEU A 234 10.08 -3.13 -12.06
N ALA A 235 9.25 -3.67 -11.17
CA ALA A 235 9.71 -4.46 -10.03
C ALA A 235 10.20 -5.83 -10.52
N ASP A 236 11.50 -6.06 -10.42
CA ASP A 236 12.14 -7.36 -10.60
C ASP A 236 12.86 -7.73 -9.30
N TYR A 237 12.27 -8.65 -8.55
CA TYR A 237 12.86 -9.14 -7.30
C TYR A 237 13.58 -10.47 -7.60
N GLY A 238 14.85 -10.38 -8.01
CA GLY A 238 15.65 -11.52 -8.44
C GLY A 238 15.68 -12.69 -7.45
N GLY A 239 15.63 -12.42 -6.13
CA GLY A 239 15.55 -13.45 -5.09
C GLY A 239 14.23 -14.22 -5.08
N PHE A 240 13.10 -13.57 -5.38
CA PHE A 240 11.80 -14.22 -5.44
C PHE A 240 11.57 -14.93 -6.78
N SER A 241 12.00 -14.32 -7.89
CA SER A 241 11.96 -14.96 -9.21
C SER A 241 12.76 -16.27 -9.21
N ALA A 242 13.89 -16.32 -8.51
CA ALA A 242 14.67 -17.56 -8.34
C ALA A 242 13.93 -18.60 -7.49
N LYS A 243 13.21 -18.19 -6.42
CA LYS A 243 12.40 -19.09 -5.58
C LYS A 243 11.19 -19.63 -6.32
N VAL A 244 10.49 -18.79 -7.09
CA VAL A 244 9.35 -19.21 -7.93
C VAL A 244 9.81 -20.17 -9.04
N ALA A 245 10.94 -19.88 -9.67
CA ALA A 245 11.52 -20.78 -10.67
C ALA A 245 11.98 -22.13 -10.08
N ALA A 246 12.38 -22.16 -8.80
CA ALA A 246 12.75 -23.38 -8.08
C ALA A 246 11.53 -24.13 -7.51
N SER A 247 10.38 -23.47 -7.35
CA SER A 247 9.13 -24.13 -6.98
C SER A 247 8.57 -24.87 -8.20
N LYS A 248 8.18 -26.13 -8.01
CA LYS A 248 7.63 -26.99 -9.09
C LYS A 248 6.17 -26.57 -9.45
N PHE A 249 5.95 -25.33 -9.84
CA PHE A 249 4.68 -24.87 -10.40
C PHE A 249 4.87 -24.43 -11.84
#